data_c5e5835aa605e084ecf9ec4e37b804b8
#
_entry.id   c5e5835aa605e084ecf9ec4e37b804b8
#
_cell.length_a   1.000
_cell.length_b   1.000
_cell.length_c   1.000
_cell.angle_alpha   90.00
_cell.angle_beta   90.00
_cell.angle_gamma   90.00
#
_symmetry.space_group_name_H-M   'P 1'
#
loop_
_entity.id
_entity.type
_entity.pdbx_description
1 polymer ?
#
loop_
_entity_poly.entity_id
_entity_poly.type
_entity_poly.pdbx_seq_one_letter_code
_entity_poly.pdbx_strand_id
1 'polypeptide(L)'
;MGVLYSLYGELEAMYKISSLKKEGKVFSSNYNVFKKQFEEYEDIFKNNRRIPNPYVIYKKLEIEKNYTKDNLKRLVYRCWEVERDIKTGKIEMAPAVENLILEIVSCFKVFWVLKFLNKLE
;
A
#
# COMPACT_ATOMS: atom_id res chain seq x y z
N MET A 1 -11.75 -0.01 -14.45
CA MET A 1 -10.69 -0.88 -13.85
C MET A 1 -9.39 -0.14 -13.55
N GLY A 2 -9.12 0.98 -14.22
CA GLY A 2 -7.88 1.74 -13.98
C GLY A 2 -7.66 2.16 -12.54
N VAL A 3 -8.70 2.66 -11.88
CA VAL A 3 -8.63 3.07 -10.46
C VAL A 3 -8.32 1.87 -9.57
N LEU A 4 -8.96 0.73 -9.81
CA LEU A 4 -8.74 -0.48 -9.03
C LEU A 4 -7.30 -0.98 -9.14
N TYR A 5 -6.74 -0.98 -10.35
CA TYR A 5 -5.36 -1.39 -10.57
C TYR A 5 -4.36 -0.42 -9.93
N SER A 6 -4.68 0.89 -9.95
CA SER A 6 -3.86 1.89 -9.25
C SER A 6 -3.86 1.67 -7.74
N LEU A 7 -5.03 1.42 -7.16
CA LEU A 7 -5.15 1.12 -5.73
C LEU A 7 -4.36 -0.14 -5.36
N TYR A 8 -4.51 -1.19 -6.16
CA TYR A 8 -3.77 -2.43 -5.96
C TYR A 8 -2.26 -2.20 -5.98
N GLY A 9 -1.77 -1.46 -6.97
CA GLY A 9 -0.35 -1.16 -7.09
C GLY A 9 0.21 -0.40 -5.89
N GLU A 10 -0.53 0.59 -5.39
CA GLU A 10 -0.16 1.35 -4.21
C GLU A 10 -0.09 0.45 -2.96
N LEU A 11 -1.13 -0.36 -2.75
CA LEU A 11 -1.22 -1.25 -1.59
C LEU A 11 -0.15 -2.35 -1.64
N GLU A 12 0.08 -2.91 -2.82
CA GLU A 12 1.10 -3.94 -3.00
C GLU A 12 2.50 -3.39 -2.69
N ALA A 13 2.81 -2.19 -3.19
CA ALA A 13 4.10 -1.55 -2.92
C ALA A 13 4.30 -1.32 -1.42
N MET A 14 3.27 -0.80 -0.73
CA MET A 14 3.33 -0.60 0.72
C MET A 14 3.46 -1.91 1.49
N TYR A 15 2.79 -2.97 1.04
CA TYR A 15 2.91 -4.30 1.64
C TYR A 15 4.34 -4.85 1.50
N LYS A 16 4.96 -4.66 0.35
CA LYS A 16 6.35 -5.06 0.10
C LYS A 16 7.31 -4.31 1.03
N ILE A 17 7.12 -3.00 1.21
CA ILE A 17 7.89 -2.20 2.16
C ILE A 17 7.73 -2.76 3.57
N SER A 18 6.51 -3.01 3.99
CA SER A 18 6.19 -3.54 5.32
C SER A 18 6.85 -4.90 5.55
N SER A 19 6.85 -5.76 4.54
CA SER A 19 7.48 -7.08 4.59
C SER A 19 9.00 -6.98 4.76
N LEU A 20 9.65 -6.08 4.04
CA LEU A 20 11.08 -5.86 4.15
C LEU A 20 11.46 -5.31 5.52
N LYS A 21 10.67 -4.38 6.05
CA LYS A 21 10.89 -3.86 7.41
C LYS A 21 10.80 -4.96 8.46
N LYS A 22 9.85 -5.87 8.31
CA LYS A 22 9.68 -6.99 9.24
C LYS A 22 10.85 -7.97 9.18
N GLU A 23 11.53 -8.07 8.06
CA GLU A 23 12.74 -8.84 7.89
C GLU A 23 13.99 -8.14 8.46
N GLY A 24 13.82 -6.96 9.04
CA GLY A 24 14.90 -6.20 9.65
C GLY A 24 15.56 -5.18 8.74
N LYS A 25 15.00 -4.94 7.56
CA LYS A 25 15.52 -3.92 6.64
C LYS A 25 15.10 -2.54 7.11
N VAL A 26 16.06 -1.63 7.23
CA VAL A 26 15.81 -0.26 7.67
C VAL A 26 16.04 0.67 6.48
N PHE A 27 14.99 1.42 6.13
CA PHE A 27 15.07 2.40 5.06
C PHE A 27 15.35 3.79 5.62
N SER A 28 16.30 4.48 5.01
CA SER A 28 16.66 5.83 5.43
C SER A 28 15.58 6.85 5.05
N SER A 29 15.40 7.85 5.90
CA SER A 29 14.60 9.03 5.59
C SER A 29 15.32 10.00 4.65
N ASN A 30 16.63 9.83 4.44
CA ASN A 30 17.39 10.59 3.47
C ASN A 30 17.26 9.94 2.09
N TYR A 31 16.78 10.70 1.11
CA TYR A 31 16.51 10.15 -0.21
C TYR A 31 17.77 9.58 -0.89
N ASN A 32 18.89 10.25 -0.81
CA ASN A 32 20.13 9.80 -1.46
C ASN A 32 20.61 8.46 -0.90
N VAL A 33 20.48 8.27 0.41
CA VAL A 33 20.80 7.00 1.06
C VAL A 33 19.77 5.94 0.68
N PHE A 34 18.48 6.29 0.71
CA PHE A 34 17.40 5.39 0.32
C PHE A 34 17.58 4.89 -1.12
N LYS A 35 17.96 5.76 -2.05
CA LYS A 35 18.16 5.41 -3.45
C LYS A 35 19.17 4.26 -3.61
N LYS A 36 20.26 4.30 -2.84
CA LYS A 36 21.26 3.23 -2.84
C LYS A 36 20.71 1.95 -2.21
N GLN A 37 19.97 2.06 -1.12
CA GLN A 37 19.31 0.92 -0.48
C GLN A 37 18.32 0.26 -1.43
N PHE A 38 17.54 1.07 -2.16
CA PHE A 38 16.55 0.59 -3.10
C PHE A 38 17.17 -0.28 -4.20
N GLU A 39 18.37 0.02 -4.66
CA GLU A 39 19.04 -0.76 -5.70
C GLU A 39 19.17 -2.25 -5.31
N GLU A 40 19.29 -2.55 -4.02
CA GLU A 40 19.36 -3.93 -3.53
C GLU A 40 18.02 -4.67 -3.62
N TYR A 41 16.91 -3.95 -3.63
CA TYR A 41 15.55 -4.51 -3.56
C TYR A 41 14.70 -4.17 -4.78
N GLU A 42 15.25 -3.53 -5.79
CA GLU A 42 14.48 -3.05 -6.92
C GLU A 42 13.71 -4.15 -7.64
N ASP A 43 14.24 -5.38 -7.67
CA ASP A 43 13.57 -6.51 -8.30
C ASP A 43 12.27 -6.89 -7.60
N ILE A 44 12.18 -6.68 -6.29
CA ILE A 44 10.97 -6.95 -5.51
C ILE A 44 9.85 -6.01 -5.94
N PHE A 45 10.19 -4.76 -6.25
CA PHE A 45 9.23 -3.73 -6.66
C PHE A 45 8.95 -3.70 -8.16
N LYS A 46 9.61 -4.57 -8.91
CA LYS A 46 9.46 -4.65 -10.36
C LYS A 46 8.03 -4.99 -10.77
N ASN A 47 7.49 -4.24 -11.72
CA ASN A 47 6.18 -4.49 -12.27
C ASN A 47 6.30 -4.58 -13.79
N ASN A 48 5.90 -5.72 -14.38
CA ASN A 48 5.97 -5.97 -15.83
C ASN A 48 7.35 -5.67 -16.42
N ARG A 49 8.41 -6.11 -15.75
CA ARG A 49 9.82 -5.90 -16.12
C ARG A 49 10.29 -4.44 -16.00
N ARG A 50 9.45 -3.57 -15.42
CA ARG A 50 9.83 -2.19 -15.18
C ARG A 50 10.18 -1.99 -13.71
N ILE A 51 11.32 -1.36 -13.48
CA ILE A 51 11.74 -0.94 -12.14
C ILE A 51 11.11 0.43 -11.89
N PRO A 52 10.32 0.59 -10.81
CA PRO A 52 9.72 1.88 -10.51
C PRO A 52 10.79 2.91 -10.14
N ASN A 53 10.47 4.18 -10.32
CA ASN A 53 11.34 5.27 -9.90
C ASN A 53 11.53 5.18 -8.38
N PRO A 54 12.78 5.18 -7.87
CA PRO A 54 13.03 5.10 -6.42
C PRO A 54 12.29 6.16 -5.60
N TYR A 55 12.11 7.36 -6.15
CA TYR A 55 11.41 8.44 -5.47
C TYR A 55 9.93 8.11 -5.20
N VAL A 56 9.30 7.39 -6.12
CA VAL A 56 7.89 6.95 -5.95
C VAL A 56 7.77 6.01 -4.76
N ILE A 57 8.69 5.06 -4.64
CA ILE A 57 8.70 4.14 -3.49
C ILE A 57 9.10 4.88 -2.21
N TYR A 58 10.05 5.79 -2.29
CA TYR A 58 10.47 6.61 -1.15
C TYR A 58 9.30 7.37 -0.52
N LYS A 59 8.45 7.97 -1.35
CA LYS A 59 7.25 8.67 -0.85
C LYS A 59 6.26 7.75 -0.14
N LYS A 60 6.20 6.49 -0.53
CA LYS A 60 5.30 5.51 0.10
C LYS A 60 5.75 5.10 1.50
N LEU A 61 7.01 5.32 1.88
CA LEU A 61 7.50 5.00 3.21
C LEU A 61 6.71 5.73 4.31
N GLU A 62 6.37 6.99 4.10
CA GLU A 62 5.61 7.78 5.08
C GLU A 62 4.17 7.30 5.21
N ILE A 63 3.55 6.99 4.08
CA ILE A 63 2.15 6.51 4.05
C ILE A 63 2.07 5.12 4.67
N GLU A 64 3.02 4.25 4.37
CA GLU A 64 3.05 2.88 4.87
C GLU A 64 3.05 2.82 6.40
N LYS A 65 3.66 3.77 7.07
CA LYS A 65 3.70 3.83 8.54
C LYS A 65 2.31 3.91 9.18
N ASN A 66 1.30 4.35 8.44
CA ASN A 66 -0.06 4.50 8.93
C ASN A 66 -0.89 3.21 8.81
N TYR A 67 -0.30 2.13 8.30
CA TYR A 67 -0.96 0.85 8.12
C TYR A 67 -0.16 -0.26 8.77
N THR A 68 -0.85 -1.27 9.28
CA THR A 68 -0.17 -2.50 9.72
C THR A 68 0.07 -3.40 8.50
N LYS A 69 1.06 -4.28 8.60
CA LYS A 69 1.32 -5.28 7.55
C LYS A 69 0.10 -6.14 7.28
N ASP A 70 -0.60 -6.56 8.35
CA ASP A 70 -1.79 -7.40 8.24
C ASP A 70 -2.93 -6.68 7.53
N ASN A 71 -3.14 -5.38 7.82
CA ASN A 71 -4.13 -4.59 7.12
C ASN A 71 -3.78 -4.41 5.64
N LEU A 72 -2.51 -4.16 5.33
CA LEU A 72 -2.07 -4.06 3.94
C LEU A 72 -2.28 -5.35 3.17
N LYS A 73 -1.97 -6.48 3.79
CA LYS A 73 -2.21 -7.81 3.20
C LYS A 73 -3.70 -8.01 2.93
N ARG A 74 -4.53 -7.71 3.91
CA ARG A 74 -6.00 -7.83 3.77
C ARG A 74 -6.52 -6.95 2.64
N LEU A 75 -6.06 -5.71 2.56
CA LEU A 75 -6.51 -4.77 1.52
C LEU A 75 -6.07 -5.21 0.12
N VAL A 76 -4.87 -5.77 -0.02
CA VAL A 76 -4.41 -6.36 -1.29
C VAL A 76 -5.35 -7.49 -1.73
N TYR A 77 -5.70 -8.39 -0.82
CA TYR A 77 -6.66 -9.46 -1.10
C TYR A 77 -8.04 -8.92 -1.45
N ARG A 78 -8.48 -7.85 -0.78
CA ARG A 78 -9.75 -7.21 -1.11
C ARG A 78 -9.77 -6.68 -2.54
N CYS A 79 -8.65 -6.16 -3.03
CA CYS A 79 -8.56 -5.73 -4.42
C CYS A 79 -8.79 -6.89 -5.39
N TRP A 80 -8.21 -8.06 -5.10
CA TRP A 80 -8.41 -9.25 -5.92
C TRP A 80 -9.86 -9.75 -5.89
N GLU A 81 -10.48 -9.76 -4.71
CA GLU A 81 -11.88 -10.14 -4.56
C GLU A 81 -12.81 -9.20 -5.34
N VAL A 82 -12.58 -7.90 -5.23
CA VAL A 82 -13.36 -6.88 -5.94
C VAL A 82 -13.21 -7.05 -7.44
N GLU A 83 -11.98 -7.24 -7.93
CA GLU A 83 -11.74 -7.47 -9.36
C GLU A 83 -12.51 -8.71 -9.84
N ARG A 84 -12.41 -9.81 -9.11
CA ARG A 84 -13.11 -11.04 -9.44
C ARG A 84 -14.63 -10.84 -9.48
N ASP A 85 -15.18 -10.16 -8.47
CA ASP A 85 -16.62 -9.95 -8.35
C ASP A 85 -17.15 -9.02 -9.46
N ILE A 86 -16.37 -8.02 -9.87
CA ILE A 86 -16.71 -7.18 -11.01
C ILE A 86 -16.70 -8.01 -12.32
N LYS A 87 -15.65 -8.79 -12.54
CA LYS A 87 -15.48 -9.58 -13.77
C LYS A 87 -16.54 -10.68 -13.90
N THR A 88 -17.03 -11.20 -12.79
CA THR A 88 -18.07 -12.23 -12.78
C THR A 88 -19.50 -11.66 -12.72
N GLY A 89 -19.63 -10.34 -12.70
CA GLY A 89 -20.93 -9.69 -12.69
C GLY A 89 -21.65 -9.72 -11.35
N LYS A 90 -21.00 -10.09 -10.27
CA LYS A 90 -21.61 -10.12 -8.93
C LYS A 90 -21.91 -8.74 -8.39
N ILE A 91 -21.05 -7.76 -8.70
CA ILE A 91 -21.18 -6.40 -8.24
C ILE A 91 -20.83 -5.43 -9.37
N GLU A 92 -21.38 -4.24 -9.30
CA GLU A 92 -21.07 -3.16 -10.25
C GLU A 92 -19.74 -2.51 -9.83
N MET A 93 -18.99 -2.04 -10.83
CA MET A 93 -17.66 -1.46 -10.62
C MET A 93 -17.68 -0.24 -9.71
N ALA A 94 -18.53 0.75 -9.99
CA ALA A 94 -18.51 2.03 -9.26
C ALA A 94 -18.74 1.85 -7.75
N PRO A 95 -19.84 1.21 -7.30
CA PRO A 95 -20.05 1.02 -5.86
C PRO A 95 -19.00 0.09 -5.22
N ALA A 96 -18.50 -0.89 -5.95
CA ALA A 96 -17.48 -1.80 -5.44
C ALA A 96 -16.16 -1.06 -5.17
N VAL A 97 -15.72 -0.21 -6.09
CA VAL A 97 -14.50 0.59 -5.94
C VAL A 97 -14.67 1.63 -4.84
N GLU A 98 -15.84 2.29 -4.77
CA GLU A 98 -16.13 3.24 -3.68
C GLU A 98 -16.04 2.58 -2.32
N ASN A 99 -16.62 1.40 -2.14
CA ASN A 99 -16.56 0.65 -0.90
C ASN A 99 -15.13 0.26 -0.54
N LEU A 100 -14.34 -0.14 -1.53
CA LEU A 100 -12.94 -0.48 -1.32
C LEU A 100 -12.14 0.74 -0.86
N ILE A 101 -12.36 1.90 -1.46
CA ILE A 101 -11.72 3.16 -1.03
C ILE A 101 -12.09 3.49 0.41
N LEU A 102 -13.35 3.30 0.77
CA LEU A 102 -13.80 3.52 2.17
C LEU A 102 -13.10 2.57 3.14
N GLU A 103 -12.91 1.30 2.78
CA GLU A 103 -12.16 0.35 3.59
C GLU A 103 -10.71 0.81 3.80
N ILE A 104 -10.05 1.26 2.73
CA ILE A 104 -8.67 1.74 2.79
C ILE A 104 -8.57 2.96 3.71
N VAL A 105 -9.47 3.93 3.53
CA VAL A 105 -9.51 5.15 4.32
C VAL A 105 -9.84 4.84 5.78
N SER A 106 -10.71 3.86 6.04
CA SER A 106 -11.06 3.45 7.41
C SER A 106 -9.86 2.91 8.17
N CYS A 107 -9.03 2.09 7.54
CA CYS A 107 -7.80 1.57 8.16
C CYS A 107 -6.85 2.70 8.52
N PHE A 108 -6.67 3.67 7.61
CA PHE A 108 -5.86 4.85 7.86
C PHE A 108 -6.45 5.72 8.97
N LYS A 109 -7.75 5.98 8.90
CA LYS A 109 -8.47 6.83 9.85
C LYS A 109 -8.45 6.30 11.27
N VAL A 110 -8.63 5.00 11.46
CA VAL A 110 -8.60 4.37 12.78
C VAL A 110 -7.27 4.64 13.46
N PHE A 111 -6.17 4.47 12.75
CA PHE A 111 -4.84 4.74 13.27
C PHE A 111 -4.68 6.22 13.64
N TRP A 112 -5.13 7.12 12.78
CA TRP A 112 -5.08 8.56 13.01
C TRP A 112 -5.93 8.99 14.21
N VAL A 113 -7.15 8.46 14.31
CA VAL A 113 -8.07 8.76 15.44
C VAL A 113 -7.45 8.27 16.74
N LEU A 114 -6.87 7.07 16.77
CA LEU A 114 -6.21 6.54 17.97
C LEU A 114 -5.02 7.42 18.38
N LYS A 115 -4.20 7.85 17.44
CA LYS A 115 -3.10 8.77 17.71
C LYS A 115 -3.59 10.11 18.26
N PHE A 116 -4.65 10.64 17.68
CA PHE A 116 -5.25 11.90 18.11
C PHE A 116 -5.81 11.79 19.52
N LEU A 117 -6.55 10.73 19.82
CA LEU A 117 -7.09 10.48 21.14
C LEU A 117 -5.99 10.34 22.20
N ASN A 118 -4.92 9.64 21.88
CA ASN A 118 -3.79 9.51 22.79
C ASN A 118 -3.12 10.84 23.10
N LYS A 119 -3.14 11.80 22.19
CA LYS A 119 -2.61 13.13 22.41
C LYS A 119 -3.49 14.01 23.28
N LEU A 120 -4.80 13.71 23.33
CA LEU A 120 -5.75 14.47 24.15
C LEU A 120 -5.73 14.04 25.63
N GLU A 121 -5.19 12.88 25.92
CA GLU A 121 -4.99 12.39 27.29
C GLU A 121 -3.67 12.91 27.85
#